data_4580476b83ff26ad4f3030d254e09d18
#
_entry.id   4580476b83ff26ad4f3030d254e09d18
#
_cell.length_a   1.000
_cell.length_b   1.000
_cell.length_c   1.000
_cell.angle_alpha   90.00
_cell.angle_beta   90.00
_cell.angle_gamma   90.00
#
_symmetry.space_group_name_H-M   'P 1'
#
loop_
_entity.id
_entity.type
_entity.pdbx_description
1 polymer ?
#
loop_
_entity_poly.entity_id
_entity_poly.type
_entity_poly.pdbx_seq_one_letter_code
_entity_poly.pdbx_strand_id
1 'polypeptide(L)'
;MKLGFNFRSIAFLGSALLGITLLFGVEPVNAQVLDGALKTIKSTSTLNLGYLESAPPFSFAGPDKKPVGYSVELCTRIASAIQKQLDVNLKLNWVVVTPENRMSMVESGKIDIDCGTTTSSLSRQERVDFSLMTFVDGGSFLIRADSTIRALSDLGGKRVAVIPGTTTQTALTKFLKEEFVTLQQVNVKDHVEGRTALENGTVEAYASDSGILIGLALTATDPKRFNLAEGRFSYEPYGFMMRRNDPAFRLAVNRALAALYRSGEIGGVYDRWFGAFGKPSDAIVAMYMLNGLPE
;
A
#
# COMPACT_ATOMS: atom_id res chain seq x y z
N MET A 1 -44.40 62.00 49.30
CA MET A 1 -43.61 63.16 49.75
C MET A 1 -42.93 63.73 48.54
N LYS A 2 -43.25 64.99 48.22
CA LYS A 2 -42.89 65.78 47.07
C LYS A 2 -41.38 66.06 47.04
N LEU A 3 -40.84 66.28 45.83
CA LEU A 3 -39.94 67.37 45.36
C LEU A 3 -39.08 66.76 44.24
N GLY A 4 -38.95 67.23 43.08
CA GLY A 4 -39.22 68.57 42.48
C GLY A 4 -37.97 69.00 41.72
N PHE A 5 -38.15 69.21 40.39
CA PHE A 5 -37.41 70.18 39.54
C PHE A 5 -35.86 70.07 39.39
N ASN A 6 -35.27 70.04 38.20
CA ASN A 6 -35.21 71.19 37.28
C ASN A 6 -34.60 70.81 35.89
N PHE A 7 -35.23 71.39 34.86
CA PHE A 7 -34.71 71.49 33.51
C PHE A 7 -33.49 72.38 33.46
N ARG A 8 -32.48 72.03 32.68
CA ARG A 8 -31.65 72.97 31.93
C ARG A 8 -31.11 72.34 30.66
N SER A 9 -31.59 72.91 29.56
CA SER A 9 -31.10 72.76 28.19
C SER A 9 -29.64 73.13 28.07
N ILE A 10 -28.81 72.51 27.27
CA ILE A 10 -27.66 73.08 26.58
C ILE A 10 -27.22 72.14 25.43
N ALA A 11 -27.24 72.72 24.24
CA ALA A 11 -26.31 72.69 23.12
C ALA A 11 -26.05 71.36 22.36
N PHE A 12 -26.45 71.41 21.12
CA PHE A 12 -25.93 70.67 19.98
C PHE A 12 -24.43 70.74 19.85
N LEU A 13 -23.77 69.56 19.81
CA LEU A 13 -22.45 69.43 19.23
C LEU A 13 -22.45 68.24 18.32
N GLY A 14 -22.21 68.52 17.05
CA GLY A 14 -22.16 67.56 15.98
C GLY A 14 -21.05 66.56 16.18
N SER A 15 -21.36 65.27 16.21
CA SER A 15 -20.39 64.17 16.20
C SER A 15 -20.25 63.68 14.76
N ALA A 16 -19.09 63.98 14.19
CA ALA A 16 -18.66 63.38 12.95
C ALA A 16 -18.54 61.86 13.12
N LEU A 17 -19.35 61.08 12.43
CA LEU A 17 -19.16 59.63 12.29
C LEU A 17 -17.91 59.38 11.44
N LEU A 18 -16.80 59.06 12.10
CA LEU A 18 -15.66 58.46 11.45
C LEU A 18 -16.06 57.00 11.11
N GLY A 19 -16.36 56.75 9.83
CA GLY A 19 -16.53 55.42 9.29
C GLY A 19 -15.19 54.66 9.32
N ILE A 20 -15.01 53.79 10.32
CA ILE A 20 -13.92 52.82 10.33
C ILE A 20 -14.29 51.75 9.31
N THR A 21 -13.78 51.84 8.09
CA THR A 21 -13.79 50.76 7.11
C THR A 21 -12.80 49.70 7.59
N LEU A 22 -13.30 48.65 8.24
CA LEU A 22 -12.56 47.42 8.49
C LEU A 22 -12.23 46.80 7.14
N LEU A 23 -11.05 47.10 6.61
CA LEU A 23 -10.41 46.32 5.54
C LEU A 23 -10.09 44.96 6.15
N PHE A 24 -11.01 43.97 5.95
CA PHE A 24 -10.65 42.58 6.08
C PHE A 24 -9.59 42.30 5.03
N GLY A 25 -8.35 42.35 5.45
CA GLY A 25 -7.23 41.87 4.66
C GLY A 25 -7.51 40.37 4.39
N VAL A 26 -7.88 40.04 3.16
CA VAL A 26 -7.82 38.67 2.67
C VAL A 26 -6.33 38.36 2.65
N GLU A 27 -5.86 37.70 3.72
CA GLU A 27 -4.51 37.11 3.71
C GLU A 27 -4.44 36.25 2.44
N PRO A 28 -3.42 36.43 1.58
CA PRO A 28 -3.26 35.54 0.44
C PRO A 28 -3.09 34.13 0.99
N VAL A 29 -4.03 33.27 0.66
CA VAL A 29 -3.86 31.81 0.86
C VAL A 29 -2.52 31.48 0.21
N ASN A 30 -1.50 31.28 1.05
CA ASN A 30 -0.17 30.90 0.58
C ASN A 30 -0.36 29.64 -0.25
N ALA A 31 -0.42 29.77 -1.57
CA ALA A 31 -0.43 28.64 -2.49
C ALA A 31 0.85 27.86 -2.19
N GLN A 32 0.70 26.73 -1.49
CA GLN A 32 1.82 25.90 -1.11
C GLN A 32 2.64 25.62 -2.37
N VAL A 33 3.88 26.10 -2.41
CA VAL A 33 4.77 25.89 -3.55
C VAL A 33 4.95 24.38 -3.70
N LEU A 34 4.40 23.83 -4.78
CA LEU A 34 4.56 22.42 -5.07
C LEU A 34 6.01 22.12 -5.43
N ASP A 35 6.56 21.09 -4.85
CA ASP A 35 7.88 20.55 -5.14
C ASP A 35 7.82 19.04 -5.45
N GLY A 36 8.96 18.42 -5.69
CA GLY A 36 9.10 16.99 -5.87
C GLY A 36 8.15 16.39 -6.91
N ALA A 37 7.60 15.22 -6.59
CA ALA A 37 6.71 14.48 -7.49
C ALA A 37 5.40 15.25 -7.75
N LEU A 38 4.81 15.93 -6.75
CA LEU A 38 3.55 16.67 -6.96
C LEU A 38 3.70 17.78 -8.01
N LYS A 39 4.84 18.48 -8.05
CA LYS A 39 5.13 19.49 -9.07
C LYS A 39 5.20 18.87 -10.46
N THR A 40 5.92 17.75 -10.59
CA THR A 40 6.07 17.02 -11.86
C THR A 40 4.73 16.48 -12.33
N ILE A 41 3.97 15.84 -11.45
CA ILE A 41 2.64 15.28 -11.74
C ILE A 41 1.69 16.38 -12.20
N LYS A 42 1.69 17.54 -11.53
CA LYS A 42 0.86 18.69 -11.94
C LYS A 42 1.23 19.20 -13.33
N SER A 43 2.53 19.32 -13.64
CA SER A 43 2.99 19.86 -14.92
C SER A 43 2.79 18.90 -16.09
N THR A 44 2.88 17.58 -15.86
CA THR A 44 2.75 16.56 -16.90
C THR A 44 1.35 15.95 -16.97
N SER A 45 0.51 16.21 -15.97
CA SER A 45 -0.79 15.54 -15.76
C SER A 45 -0.69 14.01 -15.84
N THR A 46 0.45 13.44 -15.40
CA THR A 46 0.72 12.01 -15.47
C THR A 46 1.23 11.51 -14.11
N LEU A 47 0.68 10.37 -13.66
CA LEU A 47 1.15 9.63 -12.49
C LEU A 47 1.60 8.24 -12.95
N ASN A 48 2.88 7.91 -12.70
CA ASN A 48 3.48 6.64 -13.08
C ASN A 48 3.36 5.64 -11.92
N LEU A 49 2.64 4.54 -12.17
CA LEU A 49 2.30 3.54 -11.18
C LEU A 49 2.93 2.20 -11.54
N GLY A 50 3.82 1.67 -10.70
CA GLY A 50 4.38 0.34 -10.86
C GLY A 50 3.39 -0.73 -10.42
N TYR A 51 3.26 -1.82 -11.16
CA TYR A 51 2.45 -2.96 -10.77
C TYR A 51 3.11 -4.30 -11.10
N LEU A 52 2.81 -5.33 -10.31
CA LEU A 52 3.23 -6.71 -10.56
C LEU A 52 2.20 -7.41 -11.46
N GLU A 53 2.65 -8.25 -12.39
CA GLU A 53 1.74 -9.02 -13.24
C GLU A 53 1.29 -10.35 -12.61
N SER A 54 1.93 -10.79 -11.51
CA SER A 54 1.86 -12.17 -11.04
C SER A 54 1.52 -12.36 -9.55
N ALA A 55 1.13 -11.31 -8.83
CA ALA A 55 0.86 -11.36 -7.38
C ALA A 55 -0.65 -11.19 -7.02
N PRO A 56 -1.55 -12.11 -7.45
CA PRO A 56 -2.95 -12.09 -7.03
C PRO A 56 -3.05 -12.34 -5.52
N PRO A 57 -4.03 -11.75 -4.83
CA PRO A 57 -5.04 -10.82 -5.29
C PRO A 57 -4.62 -9.35 -5.17
N PHE A 58 -3.34 -9.04 -4.92
CA PHE A 58 -2.83 -7.70 -4.65
C PHE A 58 -2.56 -6.89 -5.91
N SER A 59 -1.75 -7.41 -6.81
CA SER A 59 -1.29 -6.73 -8.01
C SER A 59 -1.00 -7.76 -9.10
N PHE A 60 -1.81 -7.76 -10.16
CA PHE A 60 -1.66 -8.75 -11.23
C PHE A 60 -2.30 -8.27 -12.54
N ALA A 61 -1.98 -8.94 -13.63
CA ALA A 61 -2.61 -8.69 -14.92
C ALA A 61 -3.98 -9.37 -14.98
N GLY A 62 -5.03 -8.60 -15.17
CA GLY A 62 -6.39 -9.09 -15.39
C GLY A 62 -6.58 -9.79 -16.74
N PRO A 63 -7.79 -10.28 -17.05
CA PRO A 63 -8.07 -10.98 -18.32
C PRO A 63 -7.80 -10.13 -19.56
N ASP A 64 -7.97 -8.81 -19.47
CA ASP A 64 -7.71 -7.82 -20.52
C ASP A 64 -6.26 -7.27 -20.47
N LYS A 65 -5.39 -7.92 -19.69
CA LYS A 65 -3.99 -7.53 -19.41
C LYS A 65 -3.85 -6.16 -18.73
N LYS A 66 -4.93 -5.60 -18.20
CA LYS A 66 -4.85 -4.41 -17.38
C LYS A 66 -4.49 -4.73 -15.93
N PRO A 67 -3.80 -3.81 -15.23
CA PRO A 67 -3.49 -3.98 -13.83
C PRO A 67 -4.78 -4.03 -13.00
N VAL A 68 -4.87 -5.05 -12.14
CA VAL A 68 -5.97 -5.24 -11.21
C VAL A 68 -5.44 -5.76 -9.87
N GLY A 69 -6.24 -5.67 -8.82
CA GLY A 69 -5.91 -6.19 -7.50
C GLY A 69 -6.10 -5.16 -6.39
N TYR A 70 -5.99 -5.63 -5.18
CA TYR A 70 -6.15 -4.81 -3.97
C TYR A 70 -5.22 -3.59 -3.95
N SER A 71 -3.91 -3.80 -4.15
CA SER A 71 -2.92 -2.71 -4.18
C SER A 71 -3.15 -1.75 -5.35
N VAL A 72 -3.54 -2.28 -6.51
CA VAL A 72 -3.88 -1.50 -7.70
C VAL A 72 -5.12 -0.61 -7.45
N GLU A 73 -6.16 -1.14 -6.79
CA GLU A 73 -7.33 -0.37 -6.41
C GLU A 73 -7.00 0.73 -5.41
N LEU A 74 -6.17 0.43 -4.38
CA LEU A 74 -5.71 1.46 -3.44
C LEU A 74 -4.94 2.58 -4.16
N CYS A 75 -4.03 2.24 -5.06
CA CYS A 75 -3.29 3.24 -5.85
C CYS A 75 -4.21 4.07 -6.75
N THR A 76 -5.25 3.47 -7.31
CA THR A 76 -6.24 4.21 -8.12
C THR A 76 -7.00 5.22 -7.26
N ARG A 77 -7.35 4.87 -6.02
CA ARG A 77 -7.98 5.78 -5.06
C ARG A 77 -7.03 6.90 -4.62
N ILE A 78 -5.76 6.58 -4.37
CA ILE A 78 -4.69 7.57 -4.12
C ILE A 78 -4.57 8.54 -5.30
N ALA A 79 -4.53 8.02 -6.53
CA ALA A 79 -4.47 8.84 -7.73
C ALA A 79 -5.66 9.81 -7.84
N SER A 80 -6.86 9.34 -7.53
CA SER A 80 -8.07 10.18 -7.52
C SER A 80 -8.00 11.30 -6.47
N ALA A 81 -7.43 11.03 -5.29
CA ALA A 81 -7.21 12.03 -4.26
C ALA A 81 -6.15 13.07 -4.69
N ILE A 82 -5.04 12.64 -5.29
CA ILE A 82 -4.00 13.53 -5.83
C ILE A 82 -4.56 14.38 -6.97
N GLN A 83 -5.33 13.80 -7.88
CA GLN A 83 -6.03 14.51 -8.96
C GLN A 83 -6.87 15.68 -8.40
N LYS A 84 -7.66 15.39 -7.37
CA LYS A 84 -8.49 16.40 -6.69
C LYS A 84 -7.63 17.46 -6.00
N GLN A 85 -6.54 17.07 -5.32
CA GLN A 85 -5.65 18.00 -4.62
C GLN A 85 -4.95 18.95 -5.60
N LEU A 86 -4.53 18.46 -6.76
CA LEU A 86 -3.79 19.25 -7.75
C LEU A 86 -4.69 20.04 -8.72
N ASP A 87 -5.99 19.74 -8.71
CA ASP A 87 -6.98 20.27 -9.66
C ASP A 87 -6.55 20.05 -11.12
N VAL A 88 -6.23 18.81 -11.45
CA VAL A 88 -5.80 18.39 -12.81
C VAL A 88 -6.46 17.06 -13.18
N ASN A 89 -6.55 16.78 -14.47
CA ASN A 89 -7.04 15.48 -14.96
C ASN A 89 -5.85 14.54 -15.18
N LEU A 90 -5.66 13.55 -14.28
CA LEU A 90 -4.49 12.68 -14.29
C LEU A 90 -4.64 11.52 -15.30
N LYS A 91 -3.62 11.35 -16.11
CA LYS A 91 -3.36 10.12 -16.85
C LYS A 91 -2.59 9.15 -15.95
N LEU A 92 -3.15 7.97 -15.70
CA LEU A 92 -2.45 6.90 -14.99
C LEU A 92 -1.60 6.10 -16.00
N ASN A 93 -0.29 6.12 -15.82
CA ASN A 93 0.64 5.35 -16.63
C ASN A 93 1.11 4.12 -15.82
N TRP A 94 0.54 2.97 -16.12
CA TRP A 94 0.89 1.71 -15.46
C TRP A 94 2.13 1.10 -16.09
N VAL A 95 3.11 0.80 -15.25
CA VAL A 95 4.42 0.26 -15.63
C VAL A 95 4.62 -1.08 -14.95
N VAL A 96 4.91 -2.12 -15.74
CA VAL A 96 5.23 -3.44 -15.19
C VAL A 96 6.53 -3.39 -14.42
N VAL A 97 6.50 -3.88 -13.19
CA VAL A 97 7.69 -4.06 -12.35
C VAL A 97 7.82 -5.51 -11.89
N THR A 98 9.00 -5.87 -11.46
CA THR A 98 9.32 -7.18 -10.88
C THR A 98 9.83 -7.02 -9.46
N PRO A 99 9.82 -8.07 -8.62
CA PRO A 99 10.44 -8.02 -7.29
C PRO A 99 11.92 -7.56 -7.33
N GLU A 100 12.63 -7.83 -8.42
CA GLU A 100 14.03 -7.46 -8.61
C GLU A 100 14.20 -5.97 -8.93
N ASN A 101 13.37 -5.40 -9.82
CA ASN A 101 13.61 -4.05 -10.35
C ASN A 101 12.77 -2.93 -9.70
N ARG A 102 11.69 -3.24 -8.96
CA ARG A 102 10.74 -2.23 -8.43
C ARG A 102 11.42 -1.13 -7.61
N MET A 103 12.41 -1.46 -6.77
CA MET A 103 13.11 -0.44 -5.98
C MET A 103 13.89 0.54 -6.87
N SER A 104 14.69 0.05 -7.83
CA SER A 104 15.45 0.89 -8.75
C SER A 104 14.55 1.73 -9.65
N MET A 105 13.35 1.23 -9.99
CA MET A 105 12.35 1.98 -10.75
C MET A 105 11.79 3.17 -9.94
N VAL A 106 11.57 3.00 -8.63
CA VAL A 106 11.19 4.09 -7.72
C VAL A 106 12.35 5.07 -7.55
N GLU A 107 13.57 4.60 -7.22
CA GLU A 107 14.75 5.44 -7.01
C GLU A 107 15.05 6.32 -8.23
N SER A 108 14.95 5.77 -9.42
CA SER A 108 15.19 6.51 -10.67
C SER A 108 14.05 7.41 -11.12
N GLY A 109 12.90 7.38 -10.42
CA GLY A 109 11.70 8.13 -10.79
C GLY A 109 11.00 7.64 -12.07
N LYS A 110 11.28 6.41 -12.52
CA LYS A 110 10.54 5.78 -13.62
C LYS A 110 9.11 5.44 -13.23
N ILE A 111 8.88 5.19 -11.94
CA ILE A 111 7.56 5.12 -11.31
C ILE A 111 7.54 6.05 -10.09
N ASP A 112 6.37 6.63 -9.83
CA ASP A 112 6.16 7.51 -8.68
C ASP A 112 5.74 6.70 -7.44
N ILE A 113 4.94 5.64 -7.64
CA ILE A 113 4.47 4.72 -6.59
C ILE A 113 4.61 3.27 -7.09
N ASP A 114 5.16 2.38 -6.26
CA ASP A 114 5.07 0.93 -6.45
C ASP A 114 3.79 0.39 -5.79
N CYS A 115 2.83 -0.01 -6.61
CA CYS A 115 1.51 -0.53 -6.22
C CYS A 115 1.52 -2.07 -6.11
N GLY A 116 2.55 -2.59 -5.49
CA GLY A 116 2.79 -4.02 -5.33
C GLY A 116 2.54 -4.53 -3.91
N THR A 117 3.37 -5.51 -3.52
CA THR A 117 3.38 -6.21 -2.24
C THR A 117 4.73 -6.02 -1.56
N THR A 118 5.19 -4.78 -1.45
CA THR A 118 6.53 -4.54 -0.91
C THR A 118 6.48 -4.38 0.60
N THR A 119 7.17 -5.29 1.29
CA THR A 119 7.37 -5.22 2.73
C THR A 119 8.19 -4.00 3.11
N SER A 120 7.64 -3.18 3.99
CA SER A 120 8.32 -2.03 4.58
C SER A 120 9.29 -2.51 5.66
N SER A 121 10.59 -2.58 5.32
CA SER A 121 11.65 -2.91 6.26
C SER A 121 12.58 -1.71 6.48
N LEU A 122 13.27 -1.66 7.63
CA LEU A 122 14.19 -0.57 7.94
C LEU A 122 15.29 -0.44 6.88
N SER A 123 15.86 -1.56 6.42
CA SER A 123 16.88 -1.56 5.37
C SER A 123 16.39 -1.02 4.02
N ARG A 124 15.13 -1.29 3.66
CA ARG A 124 14.53 -0.70 2.45
C ARG A 124 14.24 0.78 2.60
N GLN A 125 13.90 1.24 3.82
CA GLN A 125 13.68 2.65 4.13
C GLN A 125 14.96 3.49 4.07
N GLU A 126 16.13 2.89 4.06
CA GLU A 126 17.38 3.58 3.74
C GLU A 126 17.45 4.06 2.29
N ARG A 127 16.68 3.43 1.37
CA ARG A 127 16.73 3.67 -0.08
C ARG A 127 15.48 4.35 -0.61
N VAL A 128 14.30 4.01 -0.08
CA VAL A 128 12.99 4.51 -0.52
C VAL A 128 12.14 4.89 0.68
N ASP A 129 11.14 5.75 0.48
CA ASP A 129 10.10 6.01 1.47
C ASP A 129 8.92 5.05 1.29
N PHE A 130 8.19 4.80 2.38
CA PHE A 130 6.98 3.99 2.38
C PHE A 130 5.76 4.81 2.82
N SER A 131 4.60 4.44 2.29
CA SER A 131 3.31 4.92 2.77
C SER A 131 2.97 4.37 4.15
N LEU A 132 1.82 4.78 4.70
CA LEU A 132 1.12 4.02 5.73
C LEU A 132 0.97 2.57 5.28
N MET A 133 0.90 1.65 6.25
CA MET A 133 0.71 0.23 5.93
C MET A 133 -0.57 0.01 5.14
N THR A 134 -0.48 -0.85 4.13
CA THR A 134 -1.60 -1.22 3.26
C THR A 134 -2.12 -2.62 3.54
N PHE A 135 -1.28 -3.49 4.07
CA PHE A 135 -1.63 -4.86 4.45
C PHE A 135 -0.65 -5.42 5.49
N VAL A 136 -1.04 -6.50 6.15
CA VAL A 136 -0.17 -7.28 7.04
C VAL A 136 -0.27 -8.74 6.63
N ASP A 137 0.86 -9.32 6.26
CA ASP A 137 0.97 -10.71 5.86
C ASP A 137 2.13 -11.42 6.59
N GLY A 138 2.43 -12.64 6.18
CA GLY A 138 3.57 -13.42 6.66
C GLY A 138 3.90 -14.54 5.69
N GLY A 139 5.19 -14.88 5.60
CA GLY A 139 5.70 -15.93 4.75
C GLY A 139 5.20 -17.32 5.15
N SER A 140 4.79 -18.12 4.17
CA SER A 140 4.33 -19.50 4.30
C SER A 140 4.75 -20.30 3.06
N PHE A 141 4.20 -21.50 2.88
CA PHE A 141 4.49 -22.35 1.73
C PHE A 141 3.20 -22.83 1.06
N LEU A 142 3.18 -22.73 -0.25
CA LEU A 142 2.21 -23.44 -1.08
C LEU A 142 2.79 -24.84 -1.36
N ILE A 143 1.95 -25.86 -1.17
CA ILE A 143 2.26 -27.27 -1.38
C ILE A 143 1.18 -27.92 -2.24
N ARG A 144 1.48 -29.04 -2.88
CA ARG A 144 0.44 -29.83 -3.53
C ARG A 144 -0.45 -30.52 -2.49
N ALA A 145 -1.71 -30.71 -2.81
CA ALA A 145 -2.69 -31.34 -1.92
C ALA A 145 -2.32 -32.79 -1.54
N ASP A 146 -1.62 -33.50 -2.44
CA ASP A 146 -1.10 -34.85 -2.24
C ASP A 146 0.26 -34.89 -1.50
N SER A 147 0.81 -33.75 -1.14
CA SER A 147 2.08 -33.64 -0.42
C SER A 147 1.99 -34.22 0.98
N THR A 148 3.09 -34.79 1.46
CA THR A 148 3.25 -35.22 2.86
C THR A 148 3.69 -34.05 3.78
N ILE A 149 4.08 -32.92 3.23
CA ILE A 149 4.43 -31.70 3.98
C ILE A 149 3.18 -31.16 4.64
N ARG A 150 3.25 -30.86 5.94
CA ARG A 150 2.17 -30.22 6.71
C ARG A 150 2.67 -28.96 7.40
N ALA A 151 3.87 -28.99 7.92
CA ALA A 151 4.49 -27.91 8.67
C ALA A 151 5.88 -27.55 8.13
N LEU A 152 6.42 -26.47 8.63
CA LEU A 152 7.75 -25.97 8.23
C LEU A 152 8.87 -26.98 8.53
N SER A 153 8.72 -27.77 9.58
CA SER A 153 9.67 -28.85 9.94
C SER A 153 9.80 -29.95 8.89
N ASP A 154 8.78 -30.15 8.03
CA ASP A 154 8.75 -31.21 7.03
C ASP A 154 9.55 -30.86 5.76
N LEU A 155 10.11 -29.65 5.69
CA LEU A 155 10.85 -29.15 4.54
C LEU A 155 12.30 -29.66 4.43
N GLY A 156 12.77 -30.40 5.43
CA GLY A 156 14.11 -30.98 5.43
C GLY A 156 14.39 -31.81 4.17
N GLY A 157 15.48 -31.49 3.45
CA GLY A 157 15.89 -32.16 2.20
C GLY A 157 15.02 -31.87 0.98
N LYS A 158 13.97 -31.03 1.08
CA LYS A 158 13.05 -30.71 -0.02
C LYS A 158 13.59 -29.59 -0.92
N ARG A 159 13.13 -29.57 -2.19
CA ARG A 159 13.34 -28.44 -3.10
C ARG A 159 12.23 -27.45 -2.88
N VAL A 160 12.60 -26.21 -2.60
CA VAL A 160 11.66 -25.11 -2.30
C VAL A 160 11.94 -23.96 -3.24
N ALA A 161 10.94 -23.59 -4.04
CA ALA A 161 11.01 -22.41 -4.88
C ALA A 161 10.92 -21.14 -4.03
N VAL A 162 11.69 -20.10 -4.39
CA VAL A 162 11.67 -18.78 -3.77
C VAL A 162 12.11 -17.72 -4.78
N ILE A 163 11.58 -16.51 -4.67
CA ILE A 163 12.02 -15.38 -5.50
C ILE A 163 13.22 -14.71 -4.82
N PRO A 164 14.37 -14.60 -5.51
CA PRO A 164 15.58 -13.96 -4.97
C PRO A 164 15.35 -12.48 -4.60
N GLY A 165 16.06 -12.01 -3.57
CA GLY A 165 16.01 -10.59 -3.15
C GLY A 165 14.73 -10.18 -2.43
N THR A 166 13.84 -11.12 -2.12
CA THR A 166 12.64 -10.88 -1.31
C THR A 166 12.93 -10.98 0.19
N THR A 167 12.09 -10.32 1.00
CA THR A 167 12.10 -10.50 2.46
C THR A 167 11.76 -11.93 2.85
N THR A 168 10.89 -12.58 2.08
CA THR A 168 10.54 -13.99 2.22
C THR A 168 11.78 -14.89 2.11
N GLN A 169 12.66 -14.68 1.10
CA GLN A 169 13.92 -15.44 0.98
C GLN A 169 14.82 -15.21 2.18
N THR A 170 14.97 -13.96 2.61
CA THR A 170 15.81 -13.61 3.77
C THR A 170 15.28 -14.26 5.05
N ALA A 171 13.96 -14.17 5.28
CA ALA A 171 13.31 -14.74 6.45
C ALA A 171 13.37 -16.29 6.42
N LEU A 172 13.18 -16.91 5.26
CA LEU A 172 13.31 -18.34 5.09
C LEU A 172 14.74 -18.79 5.44
N THR A 173 15.76 -18.11 4.92
CA THR A 173 17.15 -18.43 5.20
C THR A 173 17.47 -18.34 6.70
N LYS A 174 16.95 -17.31 7.37
CA LYS A 174 17.07 -17.15 8.82
C LYS A 174 16.38 -18.28 9.58
N PHE A 175 15.12 -18.56 9.24
CA PHE A 175 14.33 -19.63 9.83
C PHE A 175 15.03 -21.00 9.73
N LEU A 176 15.52 -21.35 8.54
CA LEU A 176 16.22 -22.62 8.31
C LEU A 176 17.46 -22.77 9.17
N LYS A 177 18.18 -21.67 9.39
CA LYS A 177 19.37 -21.65 10.27
C LYS A 177 18.99 -21.83 11.74
N GLU A 178 17.93 -21.19 12.20
CA GLU A 178 17.46 -21.24 13.59
C GLU A 178 16.88 -22.63 13.94
N GLU A 179 16.18 -23.25 12.99
CA GLU A 179 15.57 -24.58 13.18
C GLU A 179 16.50 -25.75 12.77
N PHE A 180 17.72 -25.47 12.34
CA PHE A 180 18.67 -26.47 11.86
C PHE A 180 18.13 -27.35 10.70
N VAL A 181 17.27 -26.77 9.86
CA VAL A 181 16.69 -27.42 8.68
C VAL A 181 17.52 -27.08 7.45
N THR A 182 17.86 -28.09 6.66
CA THR A 182 18.52 -27.91 5.35
C THR A 182 17.56 -28.28 4.23
N LEU A 183 17.41 -27.41 3.23
CA LEU A 183 16.64 -27.65 2.02
C LEU A 183 17.38 -27.11 0.79
N GLN A 184 16.89 -27.46 -0.41
CA GLN A 184 17.41 -26.94 -1.68
C GLN A 184 16.55 -25.78 -2.16
N GLN A 185 17.08 -24.55 -2.11
CA GLN A 185 16.40 -23.38 -2.68
C GLN A 185 16.49 -23.41 -4.21
N VAL A 186 15.35 -23.29 -4.88
CA VAL A 186 15.23 -23.17 -6.34
C VAL A 186 14.76 -21.74 -6.65
N ASN A 187 15.59 -20.96 -7.32
CA ASN A 187 15.26 -19.59 -7.67
C ASN A 187 14.24 -19.56 -8.80
N VAL A 188 13.18 -18.76 -8.64
CA VAL A 188 12.16 -18.45 -9.64
C VAL A 188 12.05 -16.95 -9.81
N LYS A 189 11.68 -16.49 -11.00
CA LYS A 189 11.65 -15.05 -11.33
C LYS A 189 10.39 -14.32 -10.84
N ASP A 190 9.28 -15.04 -10.78
CA ASP A 190 7.98 -14.48 -10.41
C ASP A 190 7.07 -15.54 -9.76
N HIS A 191 5.90 -15.10 -9.28
CA HIS A 191 4.96 -15.97 -8.56
C HIS A 191 4.29 -17.03 -9.47
N VAL A 192 4.11 -16.74 -10.76
CA VAL A 192 3.56 -17.71 -11.73
C VAL A 192 4.56 -18.84 -11.97
N GLU A 193 5.84 -18.52 -12.13
CA GLU A 193 6.89 -19.54 -12.28
C GLU A 193 7.02 -20.38 -11.01
N GLY A 194 6.92 -19.78 -9.80
CA GLY A 194 6.92 -20.50 -8.53
C GLY A 194 5.78 -21.51 -8.43
N ARG A 195 4.55 -21.11 -8.77
CA ARG A 195 3.41 -22.03 -8.83
C ARG A 195 3.62 -23.12 -9.88
N THR A 196 4.06 -22.76 -11.08
CA THR A 196 4.29 -23.71 -12.18
C THR A 196 5.33 -24.77 -11.81
N ALA A 197 6.42 -24.37 -11.14
CA ALA A 197 7.44 -25.31 -10.64
C ALA A 197 6.84 -26.32 -9.63
N LEU A 198 5.92 -25.85 -8.78
CA LEU A 198 5.18 -26.70 -7.85
C LEU A 198 4.20 -27.63 -8.57
N GLU A 199 3.43 -27.14 -9.54
CA GLU A 199 2.49 -27.92 -10.35
C GLU A 199 3.17 -29.06 -11.10
N ASN A 200 4.34 -28.79 -11.66
CA ASN A 200 5.11 -29.75 -12.45
C ASN A 200 5.98 -30.70 -11.58
N GLY A 201 5.98 -30.52 -10.24
CA GLY A 201 6.79 -31.34 -9.34
C GLY A 201 8.30 -31.05 -9.41
N THR A 202 8.71 -29.95 -10.04
CA THR A 202 10.11 -29.49 -10.03
C THR A 202 10.55 -29.12 -8.62
N VAL A 203 9.62 -28.63 -7.79
CA VAL A 203 9.79 -28.35 -6.37
C VAL A 203 8.67 -29.00 -5.54
N GLU A 204 8.95 -29.23 -4.27
CA GLU A 204 7.97 -29.79 -3.33
C GLU A 204 7.14 -28.71 -2.63
N ALA A 205 7.67 -27.47 -2.55
CA ALA A 205 6.97 -26.32 -1.98
C ALA A 205 7.38 -25.02 -2.69
N TYR A 206 6.52 -24.02 -2.61
CA TYR A 206 6.81 -22.66 -3.05
C TYR A 206 6.64 -21.68 -1.88
N ALA A 207 7.72 -20.96 -1.53
CA ALA A 207 7.76 -19.99 -0.42
C ALA A 207 7.35 -18.59 -0.92
N SER A 208 6.34 -18.01 -0.31
CA SER A 208 5.93 -16.62 -0.53
C SER A 208 5.02 -16.17 0.62
N ASP A 209 4.48 -14.97 0.53
CA ASP A 209 3.54 -14.44 1.51
C ASP A 209 2.17 -15.11 1.37
N SER A 210 1.54 -15.42 2.49
CA SER A 210 0.33 -16.28 2.55
C SER A 210 -0.80 -15.79 1.64
N GLY A 211 -1.06 -14.48 1.62
CA GLY A 211 -2.11 -13.92 0.78
C GLY A 211 -1.85 -14.11 -0.71
N ILE A 212 -0.59 -14.00 -1.14
CA ILE A 212 -0.17 -14.28 -2.52
C ILE A 212 -0.35 -15.77 -2.82
N LEU A 213 0.10 -16.65 -1.93
CA LEU A 213 -0.02 -18.11 -2.10
C LEU A 213 -1.48 -18.55 -2.25
N ILE A 214 -2.37 -18.00 -1.42
CA ILE A 214 -3.83 -18.26 -1.52
C ILE A 214 -4.36 -17.76 -2.86
N GLY A 215 -4.00 -16.53 -3.26
CA GLY A 215 -4.41 -15.97 -4.54
C GLY A 215 -3.96 -16.81 -5.72
N LEU A 216 -2.73 -17.32 -5.71
CA LEU A 216 -2.19 -18.22 -6.73
C LEU A 216 -2.94 -19.54 -6.78
N ALA A 217 -3.25 -20.14 -5.63
CA ALA A 217 -4.03 -21.37 -5.56
C ALA A 217 -5.42 -21.18 -6.15
N LEU A 218 -6.13 -20.10 -5.77
CA LEU A 218 -7.50 -19.86 -6.23
C LEU A 218 -7.60 -19.46 -7.70
N THR A 219 -6.54 -18.89 -8.26
CA THR A 219 -6.47 -18.55 -9.70
C THR A 219 -5.91 -19.68 -10.56
N ALA A 220 -5.55 -20.81 -9.97
CA ALA A 220 -5.14 -22.00 -10.69
C ALA A 220 -6.32 -22.66 -11.42
N THR A 221 -6.02 -23.43 -12.46
CA THR A 221 -7.04 -24.22 -13.20
C THR A 221 -7.81 -25.16 -12.29
N ASP A 222 -7.13 -25.76 -11.31
CA ASP A 222 -7.74 -26.57 -10.26
C ASP A 222 -7.21 -26.15 -8.88
N PRO A 223 -7.94 -25.29 -8.16
CA PRO A 223 -7.54 -24.82 -6.85
C PRO A 223 -7.37 -25.94 -5.81
N LYS A 224 -8.09 -27.06 -5.95
CA LYS A 224 -8.05 -28.17 -5.00
C LYS A 224 -6.73 -28.94 -5.02
N ARG A 225 -5.88 -28.68 -6.03
CA ARG A 225 -4.53 -29.26 -6.11
C ARG A 225 -3.53 -28.66 -5.13
N PHE A 226 -3.90 -27.62 -4.38
CA PHE A 226 -3.00 -26.87 -3.51
C PHE A 226 -3.53 -26.78 -2.08
N ASN A 227 -2.60 -26.76 -1.15
CA ASN A 227 -2.80 -26.43 0.25
C ASN A 227 -1.71 -25.43 0.70
N LEU A 228 -1.98 -24.69 1.77
CA LEU A 228 -0.93 -24.00 2.51
C LEU A 228 -0.40 -24.91 3.61
N ALA A 229 0.93 -24.90 3.80
CA ALA A 229 1.52 -25.52 4.98
C ALA A 229 1.17 -24.70 6.23
N GLU A 230 1.06 -25.39 7.38
CA GLU A 230 0.78 -24.75 8.66
C GLU A 230 1.96 -23.90 9.12
N GLY A 231 1.66 -22.76 9.75
CA GLY A 231 2.63 -21.83 10.32
C GLY A 231 3.06 -20.72 9.35
N ARG A 232 3.70 -19.72 9.94
CA ARG A 232 4.32 -18.60 9.24
C ARG A 232 5.74 -18.41 9.77
N PHE A 233 6.66 -18.08 8.88
CA PHE A 233 8.08 -17.89 9.24
C PHE A 233 8.53 -16.43 9.15
N SER A 234 7.64 -15.49 8.77
CA SER A 234 7.97 -14.07 8.72
C SER A 234 6.77 -13.19 9.06
N TYR A 235 7.08 -11.91 9.26
CA TYR A 235 6.13 -10.80 9.38
C TYR A 235 6.40 -9.84 8.23
N GLU A 236 5.35 -9.58 7.43
CA GLU A 236 5.44 -8.83 6.18
C GLU A 236 4.44 -7.65 6.20
N PRO A 237 4.81 -6.50 6.79
CA PRO A 237 4.02 -5.27 6.74
C PRO A 237 4.20 -4.61 5.38
N TYR A 238 3.15 -4.58 4.55
CA TYR A 238 3.20 -3.94 3.24
C TYR A 238 2.98 -2.44 3.32
N GLY A 239 3.67 -1.71 2.45
CA GLY A 239 3.44 -0.31 2.16
C GLY A 239 3.82 -0.01 0.71
N PHE A 240 3.28 1.05 0.16
CA PHE A 240 3.66 1.49 -1.18
C PHE A 240 4.97 2.25 -1.13
N MET A 241 5.94 1.83 -1.97
CA MET A 241 7.20 2.55 -2.10
C MET A 241 7.04 3.79 -2.95
N MET A 242 7.73 4.85 -2.56
CA MET A 242 7.91 6.08 -3.30
C MET A 242 9.32 6.60 -3.13
N ARG A 243 9.72 7.55 -3.98
CA ARG A 243 11.06 8.12 -3.91
C ARG A 243 11.31 8.77 -2.56
N ARG A 244 12.53 8.56 -2.04
CA ARG A 244 12.95 9.13 -0.76
C ARG A 244 13.07 10.65 -0.82
N ASN A 245 12.89 11.30 0.33
CA ASN A 245 13.01 12.74 0.52
C ASN A 245 11.97 13.57 -0.25
N ASP A 246 10.78 13.01 -0.45
CA ASP A 246 9.62 13.73 -0.98
C ASP A 246 8.46 13.70 0.05
N PRO A 247 8.59 14.46 1.15
CA PRO A 247 7.61 14.42 2.24
C PRO A 247 6.23 14.94 1.82
N ALA A 248 6.17 15.87 0.85
CA ALA A 248 4.91 16.41 0.36
C ALA A 248 4.12 15.34 -0.42
N PHE A 249 4.79 14.59 -1.29
CA PHE A 249 4.17 13.50 -2.01
C PHE A 249 3.76 12.35 -1.09
N ARG A 250 4.65 11.96 -0.16
CA ARG A 250 4.31 10.95 0.85
C ARG A 250 3.11 11.35 1.70
N LEU A 251 3.01 12.62 2.11
CA LEU A 251 1.88 13.12 2.86
C LEU A 251 0.57 13.03 2.05
N ALA A 252 0.59 13.37 0.76
CA ALA A 252 -0.57 13.26 -0.11
C ALA A 252 -1.05 11.80 -0.23
N VAL A 253 -0.13 10.86 -0.44
CA VAL A 253 -0.41 9.40 -0.46
C VAL A 253 -1.00 8.94 0.88
N ASN A 254 -0.38 9.34 2.00
CA ASN A 254 -0.81 8.95 3.34
C ASN A 254 -2.20 9.51 3.70
N ARG A 255 -2.49 10.77 3.34
CA ARG A 255 -3.82 11.37 3.53
C ARG A 255 -4.91 10.58 2.80
N ALA A 256 -4.65 10.18 1.56
CA ALA A 256 -5.59 9.37 0.79
C ALA A 256 -5.87 8.01 1.46
N LEU A 257 -4.83 7.32 1.93
CA LEU A 257 -4.97 6.06 2.65
C LEU A 257 -5.68 6.24 4.00
N ALA A 258 -5.26 7.21 4.80
CA ALA A 258 -5.87 7.48 6.10
C ALA A 258 -7.37 7.84 5.97
N ALA A 259 -7.74 8.64 4.97
CA ALA A 259 -9.13 8.96 4.68
C ALA A 259 -9.96 7.71 4.33
N LEU A 260 -9.39 6.80 3.51
CA LEU A 260 -10.03 5.54 3.14
C LEU A 260 -10.23 4.62 4.36
N TYR A 261 -9.29 4.60 5.30
CA TYR A 261 -9.39 3.82 6.54
C TYR A 261 -10.42 4.43 7.49
N ARG A 262 -10.40 5.74 7.70
CA ARG A 262 -11.36 6.44 8.57
C ARG A 262 -12.80 6.34 8.09
N SER A 263 -13.03 6.40 6.78
CA SER A 263 -14.39 6.29 6.21
C SER A 263 -14.97 4.88 6.32
N GLY A 264 -14.13 3.87 6.58
CA GLY A 264 -14.55 2.45 6.56
C GLY A 264 -14.71 1.86 5.15
N GLU A 265 -14.54 2.65 4.09
CA GLU A 265 -14.65 2.16 2.70
C GLU A 265 -13.62 1.06 2.38
N ILE A 266 -12.53 0.98 3.16
CA ILE A 266 -11.53 -0.07 3.03
C ILE A 266 -12.12 -1.47 3.22
N GLY A 267 -13.18 -1.61 4.03
CA GLY A 267 -13.90 -2.88 4.20
C GLY A 267 -14.45 -3.41 2.88
N GLY A 268 -15.09 -2.55 2.09
CA GLY A 268 -15.60 -2.92 0.77
C GLY A 268 -14.50 -3.25 -0.24
N VAL A 269 -13.31 -2.62 -0.12
CA VAL A 269 -12.13 -2.99 -0.93
C VAL A 269 -11.61 -4.37 -0.51
N TYR A 270 -11.47 -4.61 0.80
CA TYR A 270 -11.06 -5.91 1.32
C TYR A 270 -12.01 -7.03 0.85
N ASP A 271 -13.31 -6.85 1.02
CA ASP A 271 -14.30 -7.86 0.66
C ASP A 271 -14.26 -8.21 -0.83
N ARG A 272 -13.98 -7.25 -1.68
CA ARG A 272 -13.86 -7.45 -3.13
C ARG A 272 -12.71 -8.37 -3.52
N TRP A 273 -11.57 -8.24 -2.84
CA TRP A 273 -10.34 -8.95 -3.20
C TRP A 273 -10.06 -10.16 -2.31
N PHE A 274 -10.53 -10.14 -1.06
CA PHE A 274 -10.26 -11.15 -0.05
C PHE A 274 -11.51 -11.79 0.54
N GLY A 275 -12.70 -11.32 0.22
CA GLY A 275 -13.95 -11.83 0.79
C GLY A 275 -14.13 -13.35 0.59
N ALA A 276 -13.65 -13.89 -0.54
CA ALA A 276 -13.61 -15.34 -0.78
C ALA A 276 -12.68 -16.11 0.17
N PHE A 277 -11.71 -15.44 0.81
CA PHE A 277 -10.75 -16.04 1.75
C PHE A 277 -11.22 -15.93 3.21
N GLY A 278 -12.27 -15.17 3.45
CA GLY A 278 -12.83 -14.90 4.77
C GLY A 278 -12.70 -13.45 5.22
N LYS A 279 -13.03 -13.21 6.48
CA LYS A 279 -12.95 -11.89 7.11
C LYS A 279 -11.49 -11.46 7.33
N PRO A 280 -11.21 -10.16 7.39
CA PRO A 280 -9.87 -9.68 7.75
C PRO A 280 -9.49 -10.19 9.14
N SER A 281 -8.21 -10.57 9.31
CA SER A 281 -7.66 -10.93 10.61
C SER A 281 -7.65 -9.71 11.55
N ASP A 282 -7.59 -9.96 12.87
CA ASP A 282 -7.48 -8.90 13.87
C ASP A 282 -6.29 -7.97 13.60
N ALA A 283 -5.18 -8.50 13.12
CA ALA A 283 -4.01 -7.72 12.74
C ALA A 283 -4.30 -6.74 11.59
N ILE A 284 -5.05 -7.16 10.58
CA ILE A 284 -5.46 -6.30 9.45
C ILE A 284 -6.45 -5.23 9.94
N VAL A 285 -7.42 -5.60 10.77
CA VAL A 285 -8.38 -4.65 11.38
C VAL A 285 -7.64 -3.61 12.22
N ALA A 286 -6.76 -4.04 13.10
CA ALA A 286 -5.95 -3.15 13.94
C ALA A 286 -5.07 -2.22 13.08
N MET A 287 -4.46 -2.74 12.02
CA MET A 287 -3.65 -1.96 11.09
C MET A 287 -4.49 -0.84 10.44
N TYR A 288 -5.70 -1.12 9.94
CA TYR A 288 -6.57 -0.08 9.37
C TYR A 288 -6.95 0.98 10.41
N MET A 289 -7.30 0.56 11.64
CA MET A 289 -7.63 1.49 12.73
C MET A 289 -6.47 2.41 13.10
N LEU A 290 -5.26 1.84 13.27
CA LEU A 290 -4.06 2.58 13.67
C LEU A 290 -3.54 3.51 12.57
N ASN A 291 -3.75 3.16 11.29
CA ASN A 291 -3.36 3.99 10.15
C ASN A 291 -4.48 4.96 9.69
N GLY A 292 -5.65 4.92 10.30
CA GLY A 292 -6.73 5.89 10.11
C GLY A 292 -6.45 7.23 10.80
N LEU A 293 -5.27 7.82 10.54
CA LEU A 293 -4.79 9.04 11.20
C LEU A 293 -5.77 10.20 11.00
N PRO A 294 -6.03 11.04 12.05
CA PRO A 294 -6.80 12.25 11.90
C PRO A 294 -6.11 13.27 10.99
N GLU A 295 -6.89 14.28 10.46
CA GLU A 295 -6.33 15.42 9.73
C GLU A 295 -5.58 16.37 10.66
#